data_dbdfd4a731fedfa05b16e443a67e2fbd
#
_entry.id   dbdfd4a731fedfa05b16e443a67e2fbd
#
_cell.length_a   1.000
_cell.length_b   1.000
_cell.length_c   1.000
_cell.angle_alpha   90.00
_cell.angle_beta   90.00
_cell.angle_gamma   90.00
#
_symmetry.space_group_name_H-M   'P 1'
#
loop_
_entity.id
_entity.type
_entity.pdbx_description
1 polymer ?
#
loop_
_entity_poly.entity_id
_entity_poly.type
_entity_poly.pdbx_seq_one_letter_code
_entity_poly.pdbx_strand_id
1 'polypeptide(L)'
;MKRITKIAIACLSAITTLSSYAATHKGYVFVDANANGVFDKGEKPMKGVAVSDGLHVVQTRKDGSFSLPGHTKERFVFITTPSGYKSDNQHYRKIDAGQENYYFGLQPYTATTKNGSHQYVHITDTEIFNTGNHEEWVGNLRDYAANEKAAFIIHTGDICYEKGLKSHIELMNTHNMNCPTFYCIGNHDLVKGRYGEELFESLYGPTFYSFDVGNMHYIVTPMLGGDHLPSYRKEDVYRWMKNDLALVTKGKAVTVFNHDLLTHKD
;
A
#
# COMPACT_ATOMS: atom_id res chain seq x y z
N MET A 1 -11.68 -20.73 77.64
CA MET A 1 -10.66 -20.42 76.57
C MET A 1 -11.13 -20.99 75.26
N LYS A 2 -11.64 -20.15 74.34
CA LYS A 2 -12.06 -20.57 73.01
C LYS A 2 -10.92 -20.25 72.01
N ARG A 3 -10.40 -21.31 71.32
CA ARG A 3 -9.40 -21.17 70.28
C ARG A 3 -10.10 -20.72 68.96
N ILE A 4 -9.70 -19.58 68.49
CA ILE A 4 -10.12 -19.08 67.11
C ILE A 4 -9.10 -19.55 66.12
N THR A 5 -9.54 -20.46 65.23
CA THR A 5 -8.75 -20.93 64.08
C THR A 5 -8.88 -19.90 62.94
N LYS A 6 -7.80 -19.25 62.58
CA LYS A 6 -7.75 -18.35 61.42
C LYS A 6 -7.57 -19.21 60.18
N ILE A 7 -8.56 -19.21 59.31
CA ILE A 7 -8.47 -19.78 57.93
C ILE A 7 -7.91 -18.68 57.05
N ALA A 8 -6.72 -18.90 56.52
CA ALA A 8 -6.13 -18.03 55.49
C ALA A 8 -6.63 -18.53 54.11
N ILE A 9 -7.45 -17.70 53.45
CA ILE A 9 -7.84 -17.96 52.07
C ILE A 9 -6.75 -17.35 51.18
N ALA A 10 -5.96 -18.21 50.53
CA ALA A 10 -5.02 -17.79 49.51
C ALA A 10 -5.78 -17.63 48.18
N CYS A 11 -6.04 -16.39 47.77
CA CYS A 11 -6.51 -16.12 46.42
C CYS A 11 -5.36 -16.27 45.44
N LEU A 12 -5.33 -17.38 44.70
CA LEU A 12 -4.44 -17.60 43.58
C LEU A 12 -5.04 -16.90 42.36
N SER A 13 -4.62 -15.66 42.10
CA SER A 13 -4.95 -14.96 40.87
C SER A 13 -4.13 -15.57 39.74
N ALA A 14 -4.75 -16.42 38.92
CA ALA A 14 -4.19 -16.86 37.68
C ALA A 14 -4.17 -15.66 36.70
N ILE A 15 -3.00 -15.06 36.53
CA ILE A 15 -2.75 -14.10 35.46
C ILE A 15 -2.66 -14.93 34.14
N THR A 16 -3.78 -15.06 33.46
CA THR A 16 -3.78 -15.54 32.07
C THR A 16 -3.19 -14.42 31.20
N THR A 17 -1.91 -14.53 30.86
CA THR A 17 -1.33 -13.73 29.81
C THR A 17 -2.00 -14.16 28.50
N LEU A 18 -3.01 -13.41 28.06
CA LEU A 18 -3.50 -13.47 26.69
C LEU A 18 -2.34 -13.02 25.79
N SER A 19 -1.58 -13.99 25.31
CA SER A 19 -0.67 -13.78 24.18
C SER A 19 -1.57 -13.50 23.00
N SER A 20 -1.72 -12.24 22.62
CA SER A 20 -2.38 -11.87 21.36
C SER A 20 -1.47 -12.35 20.22
N TYR A 21 -1.70 -13.57 19.76
CA TYR A 21 -1.14 -13.97 18.48
C TYR A 21 -1.75 -13.07 17.41
N ALA A 22 -0.92 -12.29 16.73
CA ALA A 22 -1.35 -11.59 15.54
C ALA A 22 -1.90 -12.61 14.54
N ALA A 23 -3.01 -12.29 13.90
CA ALA A 23 -3.65 -13.18 12.95
C ALA A 23 -2.71 -13.45 11.75
N THR A 24 -2.72 -14.67 11.24
CA THR A 24 -1.99 -14.98 10.01
C THR A 24 -2.88 -14.66 8.82
N HIS A 25 -2.41 -13.79 7.92
CA HIS A 25 -3.11 -13.47 6.68
C HIS A 25 -2.68 -14.41 5.57
N LYS A 26 -3.64 -14.98 4.87
CA LYS A 26 -3.42 -15.90 3.76
C LYS A 26 -4.10 -15.36 2.50
N GLY A 27 -3.74 -15.90 1.35
CA GLY A 27 -4.40 -15.53 0.11
C GLY A 27 -3.67 -15.99 -1.13
N TYR A 28 -4.08 -15.40 -2.26
CA TYR A 28 -3.58 -15.74 -3.56
C TYR A 28 -3.33 -14.51 -4.41
N VAL A 29 -2.29 -14.56 -5.23
CA VAL A 29 -2.06 -13.62 -6.34
C VAL A 29 -2.18 -14.40 -7.65
N PHE A 30 -2.93 -13.88 -8.59
CA PHE A 30 -3.27 -14.56 -9.85
C PHE A 30 -3.42 -13.58 -11.01
N VAL A 31 -3.40 -14.10 -12.23
CA VAL A 31 -3.73 -13.33 -13.44
C VAL A 31 -5.25 -13.36 -13.58
N ASP A 32 -5.86 -12.22 -13.33
CA ASP A 32 -7.31 -12.00 -13.46
C ASP A 32 -7.64 -11.73 -14.94
N ALA A 33 -7.98 -12.79 -15.64
CA ALA A 33 -8.17 -12.74 -17.08
C ALA A 33 -9.49 -12.07 -17.50
N ASN A 34 -10.49 -12.10 -16.64
CA ASN A 34 -11.83 -11.55 -16.91
C ASN A 34 -12.12 -10.25 -16.14
N ALA A 35 -11.15 -9.77 -15.35
CA ALA A 35 -11.23 -8.52 -14.59
C ALA A 35 -12.38 -8.49 -13.55
N ASN A 36 -12.70 -9.64 -12.95
CA ASN A 36 -13.78 -9.72 -11.96
C ASN A 36 -13.27 -9.72 -10.50
N GLY A 37 -11.94 -9.75 -10.29
CA GLY A 37 -11.31 -9.76 -8.97
C GLY A 37 -11.46 -11.09 -8.19
N VAL A 38 -11.99 -12.13 -8.82
CA VAL A 38 -12.23 -13.45 -8.23
C VAL A 38 -11.26 -14.46 -8.83
N PHE A 39 -10.66 -15.31 -8.01
CA PHE A 39 -9.77 -16.36 -8.50
C PHE A 39 -10.59 -17.52 -9.09
N ASP A 40 -10.83 -17.46 -10.37
CA ASP A 40 -11.64 -18.40 -11.11
C ASP A 40 -10.87 -19.66 -11.55
N LYS A 41 -11.64 -20.71 -11.82
CA LYS A 41 -11.07 -21.96 -12.34
C LYS A 41 -10.42 -21.73 -13.71
N GLY A 42 -9.13 -22.00 -13.81
CA GLY A 42 -8.35 -21.85 -15.06
C GLY A 42 -7.51 -20.58 -15.10
N GLU A 43 -7.67 -19.69 -14.16
CA GLU A 43 -6.78 -18.54 -14.03
C GLU A 43 -5.40 -18.95 -13.53
N LYS A 44 -4.39 -18.20 -13.95
CA LYS A 44 -2.99 -18.55 -13.70
C LYS A 44 -2.51 -17.99 -12.37
N PRO A 45 -2.07 -18.83 -11.42
CA PRO A 45 -1.44 -18.35 -10.21
C PRO A 45 -0.11 -17.63 -10.50
N MET A 46 0.21 -16.64 -9.71
CA MET A 46 1.45 -15.86 -9.85
C MET A 46 2.43 -16.17 -8.73
N LYS A 47 3.57 -16.78 -9.09
CA LYS A 47 4.68 -17.08 -8.18
C LYS A 47 5.59 -15.86 -8.03
N GLY A 48 6.16 -15.68 -6.82
CA GLY A 48 7.25 -14.73 -6.58
C GLY A 48 6.81 -13.28 -6.45
N VAL A 49 5.51 -13.02 -6.35
CA VAL A 49 4.99 -11.69 -6.04
C VAL A 49 5.20 -11.42 -4.56
N ALA A 50 5.81 -10.29 -4.22
CA ALA A 50 5.97 -9.87 -2.83
C ALA A 50 4.63 -9.41 -2.25
N VAL A 51 4.34 -9.85 -1.02
CA VAL A 51 3.12 -9.52 -0.26
C VAL A 51 3.56 -9.04 1.12
N SER A 52 2.96 -7.96 1.60
CA SER A 52 3.33 -7.30 2.85
C SER A 52 2.14 -6.91 3.70
N ASP A 53 2.39 -6.75 5.02
CA ASP A 53 1.48 -6.17 6.02
C ASP A 53 1.97 -4.81 6.56
N GLY A 54 3.01 -4.24 5.93
CA GLY A 54 3.68 -3.02 6.39
C GLY A 54 4.87 -3.28 7.33
N LEU A 55 5.17 -4.53 7.62
CA LEU A 55 6.36 -4.97 8.36
C LEU A 55 7.01 -6.19 7.72
N HIS A 56 6.28 -7.28 7.63
CA HIS A 56 6.73 -8.51 7.01
C HIS A 56 6.55 -8.43 5.49
N VAL A 57 7.46 -9.07 4.76
CA VAL A 57 7.35 -9.21 3.31
C VAL A 57 7.65 -10.66 2.96
N VAL A 58 6.72 -11.33 2.28
CA VAL A 58 6.84 -12.71 1.83
C VAL A 58 6.63 -12.78 0.33
N GLN A 59 7.07 -13.88 -0.30
CA GLN A 59 6.78 -14.12 -1.72
C GLN A 59 5.73 -15.21 -1.89
N THR A 60 4.86 -15.04 -2.89
CA THR A 60 3.89 -16.08 -3.27
C THR A 60 4.59 -17.34 -3.73
N ARG A 61 4.00 -18.49 -3.41
CA ARG A 61 4.43 -19.81 -3.80
C ARG A 61 4.09 -20.10 -5.28
N LYS A 62 4.48 -21.29 -5.75
CA LYS A 62 4.23 -21.71 -7.15
C LYS A 62 2.75 -21.73 -7.52
N ASP A 63 1.88 -21.99 -6.57
CA ASP A 63 0.43 -22.01 -6.70
C ASP A 63 -0.22 -20.63 -6.46
N GLY A 64 0.58 -19.57 -6.38
CA GLY A 64 0.11 -18.20 -6.13
C GLY A 64 -0.23 -17.91 -4.68
N SER A 65 -0.20 -18.90 -3.79
CA SER A 65 -0.56 -18.73 -2.39
C SER A 65 0.51 -17.99 -1.59
N PHE A 66 0.08 -17.28 -0.55
CA PHE A 66 0.97 -16.72 0.46
C PHE A 66 0.44 -16.96 1.88
N SER A 67 1.33 -16.82 2.86
CA SER A 67 1.00 -16.81 4.27
C SER A 67 1.89 -15.77 4.94
N LEU A 68 1.29 -14.74 5.48
CA LEU A 68 1.93 -13.57 6.04
C LEU A 68 1.66 -13.54 7.54
N PRO A 69 2.69 -13.55 8.41
CA PRO A 69 2.47 -13.40 9.84
C PRO A 69 2.00 -11.98 10.13
N GLY A 70 0.89 -11.83 10.85
CA GLY A 70 0.39 -10.52 11.20
C GLY A 70 1.20 -9.84 12.31
N HIS A 71 0.89 -8.55 12.58
CA HIS A 71 1.43 -7.78 13.69
C HIS A 71 0.42 -6.75 14.21
N THR A 72 0.69 -6.16 15.37
CA THR A 72 -0.31 -5.34 16.10
C THR A 72 -0.61 -3.97 15.48
N LYS A 73 0.18 -3.52 14.50
CA LYS A 73 0.03 -2.22 13.83
C LYS A 73 -0.44 -2.34 12.39
N GLU A 74 -0.75 -3.55 11.94
CA GLU A 74 -1.17 -3.80 10.57
C GLU A 74 -2.53 -3.16 10.27
N ARG A 75 -2.68 -2.60 9.08
CA ARG A 75 -3.94 -2.05 8.57
C ARG A 75 -4.29 -2.55 7.18
N PHE A 76 -3.28 -2.99 6.45
CA PHE A 76 -3.42 -3.48 5.07
C PHE A 76 -2.61 -4.74 4.84
N VAL A 77 -3.10 -5.58 3.94
CA VAL A 77 -2.29 -6.53 3.17
C VAL A 77 -2.13 -5.94 1.78
N PHE A 78 -0.91 -5.84 1.27
CA PHE A 78 -0.64 -5.25 -0.04
C PHE A 78 0.46 -6.01 -0.79
N ILE A 79 0.48 -5.83 -2.10
CA ILE A 79 1.45 -6.49 -2.98
C ILE A 79 2.40 -5.46 -3.61
N THR A 80 3.63 -5.88 -3.87
CA THR A 80 4.50 -5.23 -4.85
C THR A 80 3.98 -5.61 -6.24
N THR A 81 3.28 -4.70 -6.92
CA THR A 81 2.77 -4.97 -8.27
C THR A 81 3.94 -5.29 -9.20
N PRO A 82 4.01 -6.49 -9.80
CA PRO A 82 5.15 -6.89 -10.62
C PRO A 82 5.13 -6.22 -11.99
N SER A 83 6.31 -6.03 -12.57
CA SER A 83 6.44 -5.50 -13.94
C SER A 83 5.65 -6.32 -14.95
N GLY A 84 4.99 -5.63 -15.87
CA GLY A 84 4.14 -6.25 -16.90
C GLY A 84 2.70 -6.49 -16.48
N TYR A 85 2.33 -6.03 -15.29
CA TYR A 85 0.98 -6.16 -14.75
C TYR A 85 0.49 -4.86 -14.13
N LYS A 86 -0.83 -4.74 -13.98
CA LYS A 86 -1.50 -3.73 -13.17
C LYS A 86 -2.53 -4.40 -12.27
N SER A 87 -2.74 -3.84 -11.10
CA SER A 87 -3.91 -4.15 -10.27
C SER A 87 -5.08 -3.31 -10.74
N ASP A 88 -6.29 -3.83 -10.62
CA ASP A 88 -7.50 -3.05 -10.84
C ASP A 88 -7.73 -2.15 -9.61
N ASN A 89 -7.34 -0.89 -9.72
CA ASN A 89 -7.40 0.18 -8.71
C ASN A 89 -6.66 -0.07 -7.39
N GLN A 90 -6.51 -1.31 -6.92
CA GLN A 90 -6.02 -1.58 -5.57
C GLN A 90 -4.97 -2.69 -5.53
N HIS A 91 -3.72 -2.32 -5.34
CA HIS A 91 -2.65 -3.23 -4.96
C HIS A 91 -2.70 -3.63 -3.47
N TYR A 92 -3.73 -3.23 -2.74
CA TYR A 92 -3.90 -3.45 -1.31
C TYR A 92 -5.32 -3.93 -0.96
N ARG A 93 -5.44 -4.52 0.24
CA ARG A 93 -6.73 -4.82 0.90
C ARG A 93 -6.63 -4.36 2.34
N LYS A 94 -7.67 -3.68 2.83
CA LYS A 94 -7.76 -3.31 4.23
C LYS A 94 -7.95 -4.56 5.07
N ILE A 95 -7.32 -4.60 6.25
CA ILE A 95 -7.50 -5.71 7.19
C ILE A 95 -8.76 -5.45 7.99
N ASP A 96 -9.73 -6.34 7.86
CA ASP A 96 -10.98 -6.32 8.60
C ASP A 96 -11.06 -7.52 9.56
N ALA A 97 -11.75 -7.31 10.69
CA ALA A 97 -11.92 -8.36 11.68
C ALA A 97 -12.65 -9.58 11.09
N GLY A 98 -12.03 -10.75 11.19
CA GLY A 98 -12.57 -12.00 10.67
C GLY A 98 -12.22 -12.32 9.21
N GLN A 99 -11.55 -11.42 8.50
CA GLN A 99 -11.03 -11.69 7.16
C GLN A 99 -9.65 -12.32 7.25
N GLU A 100 -9.52 -13.58 6.85
CA GLU A 100 -8.25 -14.30 6.84
C GLU A 100 -7.65 -14.44 5.44
N ASN A 101 -8.47 -14.34 4.40
CA ASN A 101 -8.06 -14.59 3.02
C ASN A 101 -8.13 -13.32 2.17
N TYR A 102 -7.04 -13.05 1.46
CA TYR A 102 -6.85 -11.88 0.60
C TYR A 102 -6.51 -12.30 -0.82
N TYR A 103 -7.22 -11.77 -1.80
CA TYR A 103 -7.08 -12.11 -3.21
C TYR A 103 -6.63 -10.89 -4.00
N PHE A 104 -5.62 -11.08 -4.85
CA PHE A 104 -5.06 -10.04 -5.72
C PHE A 104 -5.05 -10.52 -7.16
N GLY A 105 -6.03 -10.06 -7.93
CA GLY A 105 -6.10 -10.24 -9.36
C GLY A 105 -5.26 -9.21 -10.09
N LEU A 106 -4.39 -9.64 -11.00
CA LEU A 106 -3.52 -8.77 -11.77
C LEU A 106 -3.79 -8.96 -13.26
N GLN A 107 -3.92 -7.85 -13.98
CA GLN A 107 -4.12 -7.83 -15.42
C GLN A 107 -2.80 -7.55 -16.13
N PRO A 108 -2.53 -8.21 -17.27
CA PRO A 108 -1.38 -7.86 -18.10
C PRO A 108 -1.41 -6.38 -18.50
N TYR A 109 -0.29 -5.68 -18.29
CA TYR A 109 -0.12 -4.29 -18.67
C TYR A 109 1.32 -4.06 -19.14
N THR A 110 1.50 -3.79 -20.44
CA THR A 110 2.82 -3.61 -21.02
C THR A 110 3.01 -2.18 -21.47
N ALA A 111 3.86 -1.45 -20.76
CA ALA A 111 4.28 -0.09 -21.09
C ALA A 111 5.81 0.06 -21.04
N THR A 112 6.52 -1.04 -21.27
CA THR A 112 7.99 -1.05 -21.32
C THR A 112 8.46 -1.49 -22.69
N THR A 113 9.63 -1.01 -23.10
CA THR A 113 10.35 -1.51 -24.26
C THR A 113 10.97 -2.89 -23.96
N LYS A 114 11.49 -3.56 -24.99
CA LYS A 114 12.15 -4.87 -24.84
C LYS A 114 13.34 -4.86 -23.86
N ASN A 115 14.03 -3.73 -23.72
CA ASN A 115 15.14 -3.57 -22.77
C ASN A 115 14.70 -3.07 -21.38
N GLY A 116 13.39 -2.95 -21.11
CA GLY A 116 12.84 -2.51 -19.84
C GLY A 116 12.75 -0.99 -19.66
N SER A 117 13.13 -0.18 -20.66
CA SER A 117 12.96 1.27 -20.61
C SER A 117 11.48 1.64 -20.63
N HIS A 118 11.11 2.67 -19.90
CA HIS A 118 9.74 3.16 -19.79
C HIS A 118 9.73 4.65 -19.45
N GLN A 119 8.58 5.26 -19.61
CA GLN A 119 8.26 6.62 -19.22
C GLN A 119 7.20 6.60 -18.14
N TYR A 120 7.15 7.61 -17.30
CA TYR A 120 6.08 7.82 -16.32
C TYR A 120 5.76 9.30 -16.21
N VAL A 121 4.56 9.59 -15.74
CA VAL A 121 4.13 10.96 -15.47
C VAL A 121 4.26 11.21 -13.97
N HIS A 122 4.93 12.29 -13.60
CA HIS A 122 5.10 12.73 -12.23
C HIS A 122 4.35 14.05 -12.02
N ILE A 123 3.46 14.06 -11.05
CA ILE A 123 2.68 15.23 -10.64
C ILE A 123 2.74 15.37 -9.13
N THR A 124 2.46 16.58 -8.63
CA THR A 124 2.44 16.90 -7.21
C THR A 124 1.57 18.13 -6.97
N ASP A 125 1.17 18.40 -5.74
CA ASP A 125 0.53 19.65 -5.31
C ASP A 125 -0.68 20.06 -6.19
N THR A 126 -1.59 19.13 -6.43
CA THR A 126 -2.69 19.35 -7.38
C THR A 126 -3.84 20.17 -6.82
N GLU A 127 -4.10 20.10 -5.52
CA GLU A 127 -5.09 20.90 -4.80
C GLU A 127 -6.49 20.93 -5.47
N ILE A 128 -7.01 19.77 -5.86
CA ILE A 128 -8.32 19.67 -6.51
C ILE A 128 -9.44 19.76 -5.46
N PHE A 129 -9.93 20.95 -5.20
CA PHE A 129 -11.02 21.21 -4.24
C PHE A 129 -12.42 21.16 -4.84
N ASN A 130 -12.52 21.12 -6.17
CA ASN A 130 -13.79 21.07 -6.91
C ASN A 130 -13.61 20.24 -8.19
N THR A 131 -14.28 19.11 -8.29
CA THR A 131 -14.17 18.21 -9.44
C THR A 131 -14.51 18.88 -10.76
N GLY A 132 -15.62 19.65 -10.82
CA GLY A 132 -16.11 20.27 -12.04
C GLY A 132 -15.15 21.28 -12.70
N ASN A 133 -14.22 21.84 -11.94
CA ASN A 133 -13.22 22.78 -12.48
C ASN A 133 -11.95 22.10 -13.00
N HIS A 134 -11.81 20.80 -12.76
CA HIS A 134 -10.56 20.07 -13.00
C HIS A 134 -10.71 18.93 -14.00
N GLU A 135 -11.91 18.60 -14.43
CA GLU A 135 -12.17 17.48 -15.36
C GLU A 135 -11.41 17.62 -16.69
N GLU A 136 -11.31 18.85 -17.21
CA GLU A 136 -10.64 19.10 -18.49
C GLU A 136 -9.14 18.81 -18.40
N TRP A 137 -8.44 19.38 -17.41
CA TRP A 137 -6.99 19.14 -17.31
C TRP A 137 -6.66 17.71 -16.89
N VAL A 138 -7.47 17.05 -16.07
CA VAL A 138 -7.32 15.62 -15.74
C VAL A 138 -7.52 14.77 -17.00
N GLY A 139 -8.50 15.13 -17.83
CA GLY A 139 -8.70 14.51 -19.14
C GLY A 139 -7.48 14.68 -20.05
N ASN A 140 -6.94 15.89 -20.13
CA ASN A 140 -5.72 16.18 -20.90
C ASN A 140 -4.51 15.40 -20.37
N LEU A 141 -4.36 15.26 -19.06
CA LEU A 141 -3.29 14.46 -18.44
C LEU A 141 -3.44 12.98 -18.76
N ARG A 142 -4.67 12.45 -18.72
CA ARG A 142 -4.96 11.06 -19.12
C ARG A 142 -4.58 10.82 -20.58
N ASP A 143 -4.99 11.71 -21.46
CA ASP A 143 -4.73 11.59 -22.88
C ASP A 143 -3.22 11.74 -23.18
N TYR A 144 -2.54 12.62 -22.50
CA TYR A 144 -1.08 12.73 -22.55
C TYR A 144 -0.40 11.43 -22.10
N ALA A 145 -0.78 10.90 -20.93
CA ALA A 145 -0.21 9.64 -20.42
C ALA A 145 -0.42 8.47 -21.40
N ALA A 146 -1.59 8.41 -22.05
CA ALA A 146 -1.90 7.41 -23.06
C ALA A 146 -1.06 7.58 -24.33
N ASN A 147 -0.94 8.80 -24.86
CA ASN A 147 -0.16 9.11 -26.06
C ASN A 147 1.33 8.82 -25.88
N GLU A 148 1.88 9.17 -24.72
CA GLU A 148 3.26 8.90 -24.35
C GLU A 148 3.49 7.45 -23.89
N LYS A 149 2.43 6.64 -23.80
CA LYS A 149 2.49 5.25 -23.30
C LYS A 149 3.15 5.17 -21.91
N ALA A 150 2.76 6.07 -21.02
CA ALA A 150 3.27 6.10 -19.68
C ALA A 150 3.03 4.75 -18.97
N ALA A 151 4.05 4.24 -18.30
CA ALA A 151 3.95 3.00 -17.55
C ALA A 151 3.13 3.17 -16.27
N PHE A 152 3.17 4.37 -15.71
CA PHE A 152 2.38 4.76 -14.54
C PHE A 152 2.32 6.29 -14.41
N ILE A 153 1.40 6.74 -13.58
CA ILE A 153 1.35 8.11 -13.06
C ILE A 153 1.69 8.04 -11.58
N ILE A 154 2.55 8.92 -11.08
CA ILE A 154 2.84 9.07 -9.66
C ILE A 154 2.49 10.48 -9.20
N HIS A 155 1.67 10.59 -8.16
CA HIS A 155 1.41 11.82 -7.44
C HIS A 155 2.21 11.81 -6.14
N THR A 156 3.10 12.77 -5.95
CA THR A 156 4.01 12.76 -4.81
C THR A 156 3.53 13.61 -3.63
N GLY A 157 2.23 13.76 -3.47
CA GLY A 157 1.65 14.34 -2.25
C GLY A 157 1.21 15.78 -2.39
N ASP A 158 0.69 16.30 -1.29
CA ASP A 158 -0.05 17.56 -1.19
C ASP A 158 -1.20 17.63 -2.20
N ILE A 159 -2.05 16.60 -2.10
CA ILE A 159 -3.39 16.56 -2.70
C ILE A 159 -4.26 17.62 -2.01
N CYS A 160 -3.89 17.95 -0.79
CA CYS A 160 -4.30 18.99 0.11
C CYS A 160 -5.68 18.82 0.74
N TYR A 161 -5.62 18.60 2.04
CA TYR A 161 -6.71 18.58 3.00
C TYR A 161 -7.81 17.56 2.69
N GLU A 162 -8.76 17.45 3.57
CA GLU A 162 -9.89 16.52 3.45
C GLU A 162 -10.66 16.69 2.12
N LYS A 163 -10.92 17.92 1.72
CA LYS A 163 -11.69 18.20 0.50
C LYS A 163 -10.92 17.82 -0.76
N GLY A 164 -9.64 18.17 -0.82
CA GLY A 164 -8.76 17.81 -1.95
C GLY A 164 -8.62 16.30 -2.09
N LEU A 165 -8.33 15.60 -0.99
CA LEU A 165 -8.23 14.13 -0.97
C LEU A 165 -9.48 13.47 -1.55
N LYS A 166 -10.67 13.88 -1.12
CA LYS A 166 -11.94 13.32 -1.60
C LYS A 166 -12.22 13.65 -3.07
N SER A 167 -12.03 14.88 -3.49
CA SER A 167 -12.30 15.30 -4.87
C SER A 167 -11.29 14.73 -5.87
N HIS A 168 -10.02 14.65 -5.49
CA HIS A 168 -8.98 14.15 -6.38
C HIS A 168 -9.20 12.68 -6.74
N ILE A 169 -9.50 11.81 -5.77
CA ILE A 169 -9.66 10.38 -6.03
C ILE A 169 -10.86 10.07 -6.92
N GLU A 170 -11.87 10.93 -6.94
CA GLU A 170 -13.03 10.80 -7.84
C GLU A 170 -12.62 10.98 -9.30
N LEU A 171 -11.67 11.89 -9.57
CA LEU A 171 -11.21 12.20 -10.92
C LEU A 171 -10.00 11.36 -11.34
N MET A 172 -9.03 11.18 -10.43
CA MET A 172 -7.76 10.57 -10.75
C MET A 172 -7.53 9.30 -9.95
N ASN A 173 -7.65 8.16 -10.62
CA ASN A 173 -7.35 6.83 -10.11
C ASN A 173 -6.99 5.92 -11.28
N THR A 174 -6.50 4.72 -11.02
CA THR A 174 -6.05 3.77 -12.08
C THR A 174 -7.14 3.51 -13.13
N HIS A 175 -8.39 3.43 -12.72
CA HIS A 175 -9.52 3.18 -13.64
C HIS A 175 -9.74 4.39 -14.56
N ASN A 176 -9.93 5.58 -14.00
CA ASN A 176 -10.23 6.79 -14.76
C ASN A 176 -9.06 7.24 -15.64
N MET A 177 -7.83 7.00 -15.20
CA MET A 177 -6.62 7.35 -15.96
C MET A 177 -6.22 6.32 -17.00
N ASN A 178 -6.85 5.12 -17.00
CA ASN A 178 -6.45 3.99 -17.83
C ASN A 178 -4.97 3.59 -17.71
N CYS A 179 -4.31 4.01 -16.65
CA CYS A 179 -2.89 3.87 -16.38
C CYS A 179 -2.70 3.60 -14.90
N PRO A 180 -1.79 2.71 -14.48
CA PRO A 180 -1.47 2.54 -13.06
C PRO A 180 -1.16 3.89 -12.43
N THR A 181 -1.90 4.25 -11.38
CA THR A 181 -1.75 5.55 -10.70
C THR A 181 -1.43 5.30 -9.24
N PHE A 182 -0.33 5.89 -8.78
CA PHE A 182 0.23 5.70 -7.44
C PHE A 182 0.30 7.04 -6.70
N TYR A 183 0.34 7.00 -5.37
CA TYR A 183 0.28 8.18 -4.52
C TYR A 183 1.28 8.12 -3.38
N CYS A 184 2.03 9.21 -3.17
CA CYS A 184 2.66 9.50 -1.89
C CYS A 184 1.74 10.38 -1.06
N ILE A 185 1.85 10.30 0.25
CA ILE A 185 1.21 11.25 1.16
C ILE A 185 2.12 12.46 1.37
N GLY A 186 1.58 13.67 1.23
CA GLY A 186 2.23 14.93 1.55
C GLY A 186 1.94 15.40 2.98
N ASN A 187 2.52 16.52 3.41
CA ASN A 187 2.33 17.04 4.76
C ASN A 187 0.91 17.59 4.99
N HIS A 188 0.27 18.19 3.97
CA HIS A 188 -1.10 18.65 4.03
C HIS A 188 -2.16 17.56 3.79
N ASP A 189 -1.72 16.34 3.50
CA ASP A 189 -2.57 15.15 3.41
C ASP A 189 -2.70 14.41 4.76
N LEU A 190 -1.87 14.78 5.75
CA LEU A 190 -1.99 14.35 7.14
C LEU A 190 -3.07 15.20 7.82
N VAL A 191 -4.33 14.82 7.63
CA VAL A 191 -5.48 15.58 8.10
C VAL A 191 -6.02 15.05 9.42
N LYS A 192 -6.88 15.85 10.07
CA LYS A 192 -7.49 15.49 11.35
C LYS A 192 -8.26 14.17 11.27
N GLY A 193 -7.97 13.28 12.22
CA GLY A 193 -8.60 11.98 12.39
C GLY A 193 -8.15 11.36 13.72
N ARG A 194 -8.25 10.04 13.86
CA ARG A 194 -7.64 9.31 14.99
C ARG A 194 -6.10 9.35 14.92
N TYR A 195 -5.59 9.48 13.72
CA TYR A 195 -4.18 9.69 13.36
C TYR A 195 -4.13 10.43 12.00
N GLY A 196 -3.05 11.10 11.69
CA GLY A 196 -2.98 12.04 10.57
C GLY A 196 -3.32 11.43 9.21
N GLU A 197 -2.87 10.21 8.95
CA GLU A 197 -3.06 9.52 7.68
C GLU A 197 -4.40 8.75 7.56
N GLU A 198 -5.29 8.78 8.54
CA GLU A 198 -6.51 7.95 8.56
C GLU A 198 -7.39 8.18 7.31
N LEU A 199 -7.60 9.41 6.91
CA LEU A 199 -8.41 9.72 5.74
C LEU A 199 -7.69 9.33 4.44
N PHE A 200 -6.40 9.65 4.33
CA PHE A 200 -5.59 9.24 3.18
C PHE A 200 -5.64 7.72 2.99
N GLU A 201 -5.40 6.95 4.05
CA GLU A 201 -5.47 5.49 4.00
C GLU A 201 -6.84 4.95 3.59
N SER A 202 -7.90 5.63 3.98
CA SER A 202 -9.27 5.22 3.61
C SER A 202 -9.58 5.39 2.12
N LEU A 203 -8.91 6.31 1.44
CA LEU A 203 -9.14 6.68 0.05
C LEU A 203 -8.07 6.10 -0.90
N TYR A 204 -6.80 6.11 -0.48
CA TYR A 204 -5.62 5.81 -1.30
C TYR A 204 -4.88 4.55 -0.86
N GLY A 205 -5.17 3.99 0.32
CA GLY A 205 -4.51 2.80 0.86
C GLY A 205 -3.23 3.08 1.63
N PRO A 206 -2.29 2.11 1.67
CA PRO A 206 -1.09 2.22 2.50
C PRO A 206 -0.22 3.42 2.10
N THR A 207 0.36 4.08 3.09
CA THR A 207 1.21 5.27 2.90
C THR A 207 2.63 4.93 2.44
N PHE A 208 3.04 3.67 2.54
CA PHE A 208 4.30 3.17 1.99
C PHE A 208 4.12 1.78 1.38
N TYR A 209 4.69 1.59 0.23
CA TYR A 209 4.58 0.36 -0.58
C TYR A 209 5.59 0.39 -1.72
N SER A 210 5.63 -0.67 -2.52
CA SER A 210 6.52 -0.77 -3.68
C SER A 210 5.80 -1.33 -4.92
N PHE A 211 6.39 -1.10 -6.09
CA PHE A 211 5.96 -1.68 -7.35
C PHE A 211 7.14 -1.77 -8.32
N ASP A 212 7.01 -2.62 -9.32
CA ASP A 212 8.04 -2.86 -10.33
C ASP A 212 7.59 -2.44 -11.72
N VAL A 213 8.49 -1.78 -12.46
CA VAL A 213 8.30 -1.52 -13.89
C VAL A 213 9.62 -1.76 -14.62
N GLY A 214 9.61 -2.63 -15.63
CA GLY A 214 10.83 -2.99 -16.34
C GLY A 214 11.91 -3.51 -15.40
N ASN A 215 13.09 -2.89 -15.45
CA ASN A 215 14.23 -3.21 -14.61
C ASN A 215 14.34 -2.33 -13.36
N MET A 216 13.29 -1.61 -13.03
CA MET A 216 13.26 -0.69 -11.89
C MET A 216 12.35 -1.24 -10.79
N HIS A 217 12.78 -1.03 -9.55
CA HIS A 217 11.98 -1.20 -8.36
C HIS A 217 11.68 0.18 -7.78
N TYR A 218 10.42 0.49 -7.62
CA TYR A 218 9.95 1.77 -7.10
C TYR A 218 9.42 1.59 -5.69
N ILE A 219 9.84 2.47 -4.80
CA ILE A 219 9.38 2.52 -3.42
C ILE A 219 8.70 3.86 -3.20
N VAL A 220 7.51 3.84 -2.62
CA VAL A 220 6.82 5.02 -2.12
C VAL A 220 7.02 5.07 -0.62
N THR A 221 7.45 6.20 -0.10
CA THR A 221 7.64 6.44 1.33
C THR A 221 6.78 7.62 1.80
N PRO A 222 6.31 7.62 3.06
CA PRO A 222 5.41 8.65 3.55
C PRO A 222 6.17 9.86 4.09
N MET A 223 5.47 11.00 4.20
CA MET A 223 5.89 12.12 5.03
C MET A 223 5.98 11.68 6.50
N LEU A 224 7.02 12.13 7.20
CA LEU A 224 7.22 11.81 8.62
C LEU A 224 6.58 12.84 9.57
N GLY A 225 5.99 13.87 9.04
CA GLY A 225 5.26 14.90 9.77
C GLY A 225 4.45 15.77 8.83
N GLY A 226 3.56 16.58 9.36
CA GLY A 226 2.69 17.46 8.59
C GLY A 226 1.70 18.18 9.51
N ASP A 227 0.53 18.54 9.00
CA ASP A 227 -0.49 19.28 9.74
C ASP A 227 -1.00 18.50 10.96
N HIS A 228 -1.00 17.17 10.88
CA HIS A 228 -1.26 16.28 12.01
C HIS A 228 -0.21 15.17 12.08
N LEU A 229 0.02 14.65 13.28
CA LEU A 229 1.01 13.61 13.51
C LEU A 229 0.56 12.28 12.90
N PRO A 230 1.44 11.60 12.17
CA PRO A 230 1.18 10.25 11.69
C PRO A 230 1.29 9.21 12.84
N SER A 231 0.67 8.06 12.64
CA SER A 231 0.77 6.92 13.57
C SER A 231 2.02 6.07 13.37
N TYR A 232 2.62 6.15 12.19
CA TYR A 232 3.88 5.46 11.87
C TYR A 232 5.10 6.29 12.27
N ARG A 233 6.23 5.63 12.45
CA ARG A 233 7.52 6.25 12.72
C ARG A 233 8.51 5.89 11.62
N LYS A 234 9.56 6.69 11.49
CA LYS A 234 10.68 6.48 10.56
C LYS A 234 11.25 5.06 10.63
N GLU A 235 11.41 4.53 11.85
CA GLU A 235 11.94 3.19 12.08
C GLU A 235 11.02 2.09 11.57
N ASP A 236 9.71 2.28 11.64
CA ASP A 236 8.71 1.33 11.13
C ASP A 236 8.81 1.25 9.59
N VAL A 237 8.88 2.40 8.90
CA VAL A 237 9.05 2.51 7.44
C VAL A 237 10.39 1.89 6.99
N TYR A 238 11.50 2.20 7.66
CA TYR A 238 12.81 1.66 7.30
C TYR A 238 12.91 0.15 7.52
N ARG A 239 12.24 -0.39 8.55
CA ARG A 239 12.20 -1.83 8.78
C ARG A 239 11.45 -2.55 7.66
N TRP A 240 10.31 -2.03 7.27
CA TRP A 240 9.57 -2.54 6.13
C TRP A 240 10.41 -2.46 4.84
N MET A 241 10.97 -1.29 4.54
CA MET A 241 11.78 -1.07 3.33
C MET A 241 12.96 -2.03 3.27
N LYS A 242 13.62 -2.31 4.40
CA LYS A 242 14.70 -3.30 4.47
C LYS A 242 14.21 -4.70 4.11
N ASN A 243 13.03 -5.10 4.59
CA ASN A 243 12.45 -6.42 4.30
C ASN A 243 11.99 -6.52 2.83
N ASP A 244 11.45 -5.45 2.26
CA ASP A 244 11.07 -5.37 0.86
C ASP A 244 12.30 -5.48 -0.06
N LEU A 245 13.32 -4.67 0.18
CA LEU A 245 14.58 -4.66 -0.58
C LEU A 245 15.34 -5.99 -0.50
N ALA A 246 15.17 -6.77 0.56
CA ALA A 246 15.78 -8.09 0.68
C ALA A 246 15.27 -9.10 -0.36
N LEU A 247 14.09 -8.86 -0.94
CA LEU A 247 13.48 -9.69 -1.98
C LEU A 247 13.74 -9.16 -3.41
N VAL A 248 14.29 -7.95 -3.53
CA VAL A 248 14.61 -7.35 -4.83
C VAL A 248 15.83 -8.04 -5.44
N THR A 249 15.73 -8.41 -6.70
CA THR A 249 16.83 -9.05 -7.43
C THR A 249 18.07 -8.17 -7.43
N LYS A 250 19.21 -8.75 -7.06
CA LYS A 250 20.49 -8.03 -7.06
C LYS A 250 20.80 -7.39 -8.42
N GLY A 251 21.14 -6.11 -8.40
CA GLY A 251 21.44 -5.32 -9.60
C GLY A 251 20.23 -4.63 -10.23
N LYS A 252 19.02 -4.85 -9.72
CA LYS A 252 17.85 -4.08 -10.09
C LYS A 252 17.99 -2.66 -9.56
N ALA A 253 17.74 -1.65 -10.38
CA ALA A 253 17.79 -0.27 -9.96
C ALA A 253 16.60 0.06 -9.04
N VAL A 254 16.81 0.95 -8.06
CA VAL A 254 15.79 1.36 -7.09
C VAL A 254 15.59 2.86 -7.17
N THR A 255 14.34 3.29 -7.23
CA THR A 255 13.93 4.70 -7.11
C THR A 255 12.95 4.84 -5.95
N VAL A 256 13.14 5.86 -5.13
CA VAL A 256 12.26 6.17 -4.01
C VAL A 256 11.52 7.46 -4.32
N PHE A 257 10.18 7.42 -4.19
CA PHE A 257 9.33 8.58 -4.23
C PHE A 257 8.95 9.01 -2.81
N ASN A 258 9.07 10.29 -2.56
CA ASN A 258 8.64 10.93 -1.33
C ASN A 258 8.19 12.35 -1.68
N HIS A 259 7.32 12.94 -0.86
CA HIS A 259 6.87 14.31 -1.08
C HIS A 259 7.98 15.34 -0.80
N ASP A 260 8.77 15.13 0.24
CA ASP A 260 9.84 16.05 0.64
C ASP A 260 11.22 15.41 0.52
N LEU A 261 12.24 16.24 0.37
CA LEU A 261 13.63 15.80 0.39
C LEU A 261 13.98 15.27 1.80
N LEU A 262 14.48 14.03 1.86
CA LEU A 262 14.93 13.39 3.11
C LEU A 262 16.22 14.05 3.69
N THR A 263 16.42 15.33 3.44
CA THR A 263 17.64 16.07 3.78
C THR A 263 17.56 16.80 5.11
N HIS A 264 16.64 16.49 6.00
CA HIS A 264 16.75 17.03 7.33
C HIS A 264 17.98 16.42 8.03
N LYS A 265 18.95 17.28 8.20
CA LYS A 265 20.05 17.08 9.12
C LYS A 265 19.48 17.09 10.53
N ASP A 266 19.16 15.94 11.06
CA ASP A 266 18.99 15.70 12.48
C ASP A 266 19.91 14.55 12.92
#